data_368841fe2dd53053b2abaad3903a8ac3
#
_entry.id   368841fe2dd53053b2abaad3903a8ac3
#
_cell.length_a   1.000
_cell.length_b   1.000
_cell.length_c   1.000
_cell.angle_alpha   90.00
_cell.angle_beta   90.00
_cell.angle_gamma   90.00
#
_symmetry.space_group_name_H-M   'P 1'
#
loop_
_entity.id
_entity.type
_entity.pdbx_description
1 polymer ?
#
loop_
_entity_poly.entity_id
_entity_poly.type
_entity_poly.pdbx_seq_one_letter_code
_entity_poly.pdbx_strand_id
1 'polypeptide(L)'
;MGKKNRDSTKTDFSSFMCIILMLTGCLVTIMVANIMIISANPDNITITSVIGLTDFAGGNVIKDANYIDVYRDRLEIYFDKGERREIVPISDLETRGNKLEEFISQVYSVRDVEYIVMLVRPNSAEITRRLRNAIRNRGIDLGMELFGANQEVMFKDGMVAEKAGR
;
A
#
# COMPACT_ATOMS: atom_id res chain seq x y z
N MET A 1 5.60 -68.43 -31.25
CA MET A 1 4.67 -67.90 -30.22
C MET A 1 5.36 -66.77 -29.50
N GLY A 2 5.02 -65.56 -29.86
CA GLY A 2 5.70 -64.35 -29.34
C GLY A 2 5.12 -63.93 -28.00
N LYS A 3 5.96 -63.82 -26.99
CA LYS A 3 5.67 -63.24 -25.69
C LYS A 3 5.80 -61.72 -25.81
N LYS A 4 4.67 -61.02 -25.94
CA LYS A 4 4.58 -59.61 -26.14
C LYS A 4 4.95 -58.88 -24.83
N ASN A 5 6.06 -58.12 -24.86
CA ASN A 5 6.53 -57.25 -23.80
C ASN A 5 5.39 -56.30 -23.30
N ARG A 6 4.84 -56.60 -22.13
CA ARG A 6 3.88 -55.73 -21.43
C ARG A 6 4.49 -54.88 -20.33
N ASP A 7 5.83 -54.91 -20.17
CA ASP A 7 6.48 -54.23 -19.04
C ASP A 7 7.04 -52.85 -19.34
N SER A 8 7.11 -52.41 -20.62
CA SER A 8 7.70 -51.12 -20.97
C SER A 8 6.78 -49.92 -20.62
N THR A 9 5.46 -50.10 -20.68
CA THR A 9 4.51 -49.01 -20.42
C THR A 9 4.37 -48.65 -18.95
N LYS A 10 4.64 -49.56 -18.02
CA LYS A 10 4.61 -49.27 -16.57
C LYS A 10 5.81 -48.44 -16.10
N THR A 11 6.97 -48.67 -16.70
CA THR A 11 8.23 -47.98 -16.32
C THR A 11 8.20 -46.54 -16.77
N ASP A 12 7.67 -46.25 -17.95
CA ASP A 12 7.56 -44.88 -18.48
C ASP A 12 6.59 -44.00 -17.67
N PHE A 13 5.46 -44.56 -17.22
CA PHE A 13 4.50 -43.85 -16.39
C PHE A 13 5.07 -43.51 -15.00
N SER A 14 5.82 -44.43 -14.39
CA SER A 14 6.49 -44.20 -13.11
C SER A 14 7.54 -43.08 -13.20
N SER A 15 8.35 -43.12 -14.28
CA SER A 15 9.35 -42.07 -14.53
C SER A 15 8.72 -40.68 -14.74
N PHE A 16 7.64 -40.63 -15.48
CA PHE A 16 6.88 -39.39 -15.71
C PHE A 16 6.29 -38.82 -14.39
N MET A 17 5.72 -39.69 -13.55
CA MET A 17 5.21 -39.29 -12.22
C MET A 17 6.33 -38.79 -11.31
N CYS A 18 7.51 -39.37 -11.33
CA CYS A 18 8.68 -38.88 -10.57
C CYS A 18 9.09 -37.48 -11.01
N ILE A 19 9.09 -37.18 -12.31
CA ILE A 19 9.43 -35.86 -12.85
C ILE A 19 8.38 -34.81 -12.40
N ILE A 20 7.10 -35.16 -12.47
CA ILE A 20 6.00 -34.24 -12.02
C ILE A 20 6.14 -33.97 -10.52
N LEU A 21 6.39 -34.99 -9.69
CA LEU A 21 6.58 -34.83 -8.26
C LEU A 21 7.80 -33.94 -7.93
N MET A 22 8.89 -34.13 -8.64
CA MET A 22 10.08 -33.28 -8.49
C MET A 22 9.81 -31.83 -8.86
N LEU A 23 9.15 -31.57 -10.00
CA LEU A 23 8.79 -30.24 -10.43
C LEU A 23 7.84 -29.55 -9.44
N THR A 24 6.82 -30.27 -8.97
CA THR A 24 5.87 -29.77 -7.99
C THR A 24 6.57 -29.45 -6.67
N GLY A 25 7.46 -30.32 -6.20
CA GLY A 25 8.28 -30.10 -5.00
C GLY A 25 9.16 -28.86 -5.11
N CYS A 26 9.84 -28.67 -6.24
CA CYS A 26 10.64 -27.46 -6.50
C CYS A 26 9.79 -26.18 -6.50
N LEU A 27 8.62 -26.21 -7.15
CA LEU A 27 7.71 -25.06 -7.17
C LEU A 27 7.21 -24.69 -5.77
N VAL A 28 6.79 -25.68 -4.98
CA VAL A 28 6.37 -25.43 -3.59
C VAL A 28 7.51 -24.88 -2.76
N THR A 29 8.74 -25.39 -2.92
CA THR A 29 9.89 -24.87 -2.18
C THR A 29 10.20 -23.43 -2.55
N ILE A 30 10.13 -23.06 -3.83
CA ILE A 30 10.31 -21.68 -4.29
C ILE A 30 9.21 -20.77 -3.73
N MET A 31 7.95 -21.20 -3.73
CA MET A 31 6.84 -20.42 -3.15
C MET A 31 7.05 -20.18 -1.64
N VAL A 32 7.42 -21.21 -0.89
CA VAL A 32 7.68 -21.10 0.55
C VAL A 32 8.87 -20.19 0.82
N ALA A 33 9.95 -20.30 0.05
CA ALA A 33 11.12 -19.44 0.18
C ALA A 33 10.76 -17.96 -0.09
N ASN A 34 9.96 -17.67 -1.13
CA ASN A 34 9.51 -16.32 -1.41
C ASN A 34 8.63 -15.76 -0.28
N ILE A 35 7.70 -16.55 0.27
CA ILE A 35 6.87 -16.14 1.40
C ILE A 35 7.75 -15.85 2.63
N MET A 36 8.76 -16.69 2.91
CA MET A 36 9.68 -16.45 4.03
C MET A 36 10.50 -15.17 3.84
N ILE A 37 11.00 -14.89 2.63
CA ILE A 37 11.74 -13.66 2.33
C ILE A 37 10.86 -12.42 2.54
N ILE A 38 9.62 -12.46 2.05
CA ILE A 38 8.65 -11.37 2.23
C ILE A 38 8.30 -11.17 3.71
N SER A 39 8.09 -12.26 4.45
CA SER A 39 7.79 -12.21 5.90
C SER A 39 8.98 -11.76 6.75
N ALA A 40 10.20 -12.10 6.37
CA ALA A 40 11.41 -11.73 7.11
C ALA A 40 11.84 -10.27 6.90
N ASN A 41 11.49 -9.67 5.77
CA ASN A 41 11.82 -8.29 5.43
C ASN A 41 10.59 -7.55 4.90
N PRO A 42 9.59 -7.24 5.75
CA PRO A 42 8.41 -6.49 5.34
C PRO A 42 8.76 -5.08 4.85
N ASP A 43 9.87 -4.51 5.28
CA ASP A 43 10.34 -3.17 4.91
C ASP A 43 10.92 -3.09 3.48
N ASN A 44 11.19 -4.24 2.83
CA ASN A 44 11.71 -4.28 1.46
C ASN A 44 10.62 -4.37 0.37
N ILE A 45 9.35 -4.40 0.77
CA ILE A 45 8.24 -4.30 -0.18
C ILE A 45 7.94 -2.82 -0.39
N THR A 46 8.77 -2.17 -1.16
CA THR A 46 8.48 -0.84 -1.67
C THR A 46 7.48 -0.97 -2.81
N ILE A 47 6.20 -0.90 -2.49
CA ILE A 47 5.17 -0.67 -3.50
C ILE A 47 5.24 0.82 -3.81
N THR A 48 6.13 1.21 -4.70
CA THR A 48 6.12 2.55 -5.30
C THR A 48 4.93 2.63 -6.24
N SER A 49 3.73 2.74 -5.69
CA SER A 49 2.59 3.16 -6.47
C SER A 49 2.66 4.68 -6.59
N VAL A 50 3.42 5.17 -7.55
CA VAL A 50 3.14 6.50 -8.12
C VAL A 50 1.77 6.38 -8.76
N ILE A 51 0.73 6.45 -7.95
CA ILE A 51 -0.61 6.65 -8.44
C ILE A 51 -0.68 8.14 -8.79
N GLY A 52 -0.11 8.49 -9.94
CA GLY A 52 -0.69 9.59 -10.66
C GLY A 52 -2.14 9.16 -10.90
N LEU A 53 -3.08 9.78 -10.20
CA LEU A 53 -4.49 9.66 -10.53
C LEU A 53 -4.65 10.19 -11.96
N THR A 54 -4.35 9.32 -12.92
CA THR A 54 -4.79 9.51 -14.29
C THR A 54 -6.30 9.34 -14.23
N ASP A 55 -6.97 10.41 -14.49
CA ASP A 55 -8.39 10.58 -14.52
C ASP A 55 -9.12 9.39 -15.18
N PHE A 56 -9.98 8.73 -14.40
CA PHE A 56 -10.91 7.72 -14.91
C PHE A 56 -11.98 8.33 -15.83
N ALA A 57 -12.01 9.64 -16.00
CA ALA A 57 -13.00 10.39 -16.80
C ALA A 57 -12.43 11.11 -18.03
N GLY A 58 -11.21 10.80 -18.48
CA GLY A 58 -10.73 11.24 -19.80
C GLY A 58 -10.21 12.68 -19.89
N GLY A 59 -9.89 13.33 -18.79
CA GLY A 59 -9.23 14.62 -18.74
C GLY A 59 -7.98 14.57 -17.86
N ASN A 60 -6.82 14.93 -18.39
CA ASN A 60 -5.53 14.97 -17.67
C ASN A 60 -5.49 16.12 -16.64
N VAL A 61 -6.31 16.06 -15.59
CA VAL A 61 -6.18 17.00 -14.49
C VAL A 61 -5.20 16.39 -13.49
N ILE A 62 -3.99 16.92 -13.44
CA ILE A 62 -3.01 16.59 -12.40
C ILE A 62 -3.48 17.31 -11.15
N LYS A 63 -3.96 16.54 -10.15
CA LYS A 63 -4.35 17.08 -8.85
C LYS A 63 -3.13 17.16 -7.91
N ASP A 64 -3.07 18.20 -7.11
CA ASP A 64 -2.05 18.35 -6.08
C ASP A 64 -2.38 17.47 -4.86
N ALA A 65 -1.35 16.80 -4.32
CA ALA A 65 -1.49 15.89 -3.20
C ALA A 65 -1.31 16.61 -1.86
N ASN A 66 -2.24 16.36 -0.94
CA ASN A 66 -2.14 16.74 0.47
C ASN A 66 -1.95 15.48 1.31
N TYR A 67 -1.06 15.49 2.29
CA TYR A 67 -0.64 14.29 2.97
C TYR A 67 -1.10 14.23 4.43
N ILE A 68 -1.56 13.04 4.86
CA ILE A 68 -1.85 12.71 6.25
C ILE A 68 -1.07 11.45 6.61
N ASP A 69 -0.14 11.54 7.54
CA ASP A 69 0.56 10.38 8.10
C ASP A 69 -0.23 9.79 9.27
N VAL A 70 -0.63 8.54 9.15
CA VAL A 70 -1.56 7.89 10.08
C VAL A 70 -0.79 6.94 11.00
N TYR A 71 -0.54 7.39 12.22
CA TYR A 71 0.02 6.58 13.30
C TYR A 71 -1.08 5.90 14.13
N ARG A 72 -0.69 5.04 15.03
CA ARG A 72 -1.61 4.37 15.96
C ARG A 72 -2.21 5.32 17.00
N ASP A 73 -1.48 6.35 17.41
CA ASP A 73 -1.79 7.25 18.52
C ASP A 73 -2.07 8.68 18.09
N ARG A 74 -1.70 9.05 16.86
CA ARG A 74 -1.82 10.41 16.32
C ARG A 74 -1.93 10.43 14.82
N LEU A 75 -2.37 11.56 14.30
CA LEU A 75 -2.26 11.93 12.88
C LEU A 75 -1.26 13.07 12.75
N GLU A 76 -0.46 13.04 11.70
CA GLU A 76 0.41 14.15 11.31
C GLU A 76 -0.09 14.68 9.97
N ILE A 77 -0.57 15.90 9.97
CA ILE A 77 -1.15 16.54 8.78
C ILE A 77 -0.09 17.47 8.20
N TYR A 78 0.19 17.31 6.92
CA TYR A 78 1.13 18.13 6.20
C TYR A 78 0.39 19.12 5.30
N PHE A 79 0.58 20.40 5.58
CA PHE A 79 0.04 21.52 4.82
C PHE A 79 1.14 22.08 3.91
N ASP A 80 0.71 22.81 2.89
CA ASP A 80 1.60 23.59 2.03
C ASP A 80 2.77 22.74 1.47
N LYS A 81 2.43 21.54 0.96
CA LYS A 81 3.42 20.60 0.39
C LYS A 81 4.51 20.16 1.38
N GLY A 82 4.17 20.10 2.67
CA GLY A 82 5.06 19.65 3.73
C GLY A 82 5.80 20.75 4.49
N GLU A 83 5.59 22.03 4.17
CA GLU A 83 6.24 23.14 4.89
C GLU A 83 5.71 23.30 6.32
N ARG A 84 4.43 23.00 6.54
CA ARG A 84 3.79 23.05 7.84
C ARG A 84 3.25 21.68 8.24
N ARG A 85 3.64 21.23 9.42
CA ARG A 85 3.18 19.97 10.01
C ARG A 85 2.37 20.24 11.27
N GLU A 86 1.20 19.64 11.38
CA GLU A 86 0.38 19.67 12.59
C GLU A 86 0.11 18.26 13.09
N ILE A 87 0.14 18.07 14.40
CA ILE A 87 -0.08 16.78 15.06
C ILE A 87 -1.45 16.82 15.73
N VAL A 88 -2.29 15.85 15.40
CA VAL A 88 -3.62 15.68 15.98
C VAL A 88 -3.66 14.34 16.73
N PRO A 89 -3.78 14.35 18.06
CA PRO A 89 -3.96 13.14 18.84
C PRO A 89 -5.25 12.41 18.46
N ILE A 90 -5.24 11.09 18.53
CA ILE A 90 -6.44 10.28 18.20
C ILE A 90 -7.62 10.61 19.12
N SER A 91 -7.36 10.95 20.39
CA SER A 91 -8.37 11.41 21.34
C SER A 91 -9.20 12.61 20.87
N ASP A 92 -8.59 13.45 20.05
CA ASP A 92 -9.18 14.71 19.61
C ASP A 92 -9.96 14.59 18.29
N LEU A 93 -9.92 13.41 17.66
CA LEU A 93 -10.61 13.17 16.38
C LEU A 93 -12.14 13.29 16.48
N GLU A 94 -12.71 13.06 17.64
CA GLU A 94 -14.16 13.16 17.88
C GLU A 94 -14.59 14.59 18.31
N THR A 95 -13.62 15.47 18.56
CA THR A 95 -13.88 16.85 18.95
C THR A 95 -14.22 17.68 17.71
N ARG A 96 -15.36 18.35 17.74
CA ARG A 96 -15.76 19.25 16.65
C ARG A 96 -14.80 20.43 16.52
N GLY A 97 -14.47 20.79 15.28
CA GLY A 97 -13.58 21.92 15.00
C GLY A 97 -12.11 21.59 15.24
N ASN A 98 -11.73 20.30 15.26
CA ASN A 98 -10.34 19.90 15.34
C ASN A 98 -9.60 20.24 14.03
N LYS A 99 -8.26 20.19 14.09
CA LYS A 99 -7.40 20.51 12.95
C LYS A 99 -7.60 19.59 11.73
N LEU A 100 -8.04 18.35 11.95
CA LEU A 100 -8.38 17.44 10.87
C LEU A 100 -9.65 17.91 10.11
N GLU A 101 -10.69 18.38 10.84
CA GLU A 101 -11.90 18.91 10.20
C GLU A 101 -11.60 20.18 9.39
N GLU A 102 -10.74 21.05 9.93
CA GLU A 102 -10.28 22.26 9.24
C GLU A 102 -9.55 21.86 7.93
N PHE A 103 -8.60 20.95 8.03
CA PHE A 103 -7.86 20.44 6.87
C PHE A 103 -8.78 19.80 5.81
N ILE A 104 -9.66 18.89 6.21
CA ILE A 104 -10.59 18.24 5.28
C ILE A 104 -11.52 19.27 4.65
N SER A 105 -11.94 20.30 5.39
CA SER A 105 -12.80 21.37 4.86
C SER A 105 -12.06 22.25 3.85
N GLN A 106 -10.78 22.51 4.09
CA GLN A 106 -9.91 23.24 3.16
C GLN A 106 -9.78 22.45 1.85
N VAL A 107 -9.39 21.18 1.90
CA VAL A 107 -9.26 20.33 0.70
C VAL A 107 -10.60 20.14 -0.01
N TYR A 108 -11.69 20.04 0.75
CA TYR A 108 -13.03 19.95 0.16
C TYR A 108 -13.39 21.16 -0.72
N SER A 109 -12.96 22.36 -0.32
CA SER A 109 -13.22 23.58 -1.09
C SER A 109 -12.52 23.61 -2.45
N VAL A 110 -11.42 22.84 -2.60
CA VAL A 110 -10.57 22.77 -3.80
C VAL A 110 -10.45 21.34 -4.36
N ARG A 111 -11.38 20.45 -4.03
CA ARG A 111 -11.36 19.02 -4.35
C ARG A 111 -11.22 18.69 -5.84
N ASP A 112 -11.51 19.64 -6.72
CA ASP A 112 -11.39 19.45 -8.16
C ASP A 112 -9.93 19.50 -8.63
N VAL A 113 -9.06 20.15 -7.85
CA VAL A 113 -7.64 20.33 -8.14
C VAL A 113 -6.71 19.72 -7.08
N GLU A 114 -7.26 19.30 -5.94
CA GLU A 114 -6.50 18.67 -4.84
C GLU A 114 -7.13 17.35 -4.41
N TYR A 115 -6.30 16.48 -3.83
CA TYR A 115 -6.72 15.22 -3.23
C TYR A 115 -5.90 14.90 -1.98
N ILE A 116 -6.34 13.90 -1.20
CA ILE A 116 -5.66 13.50 0.03
C ILE A 116 -4.93 12.18 -0.19
N VAL A 117 -3.70 12.09 0.29
CA VAL A 117 -2.92 10.85 0.39
C VAL A 117 -2.72 10.51 1.85
N MET A 118 -3.16 9.32 2.25
CA MET A 118 -2.90 8.78 3.58
C MET A 118 -1.65 7.91 3.55
N LEU A 119 -0.65 8.26 4.36
CA LEU A 119 0.54 7.45 4.62
C LEU A 119 0.20 6.52 5.79
N VAL A 120 0.00 5.24 5.50
CA VAL A 120 -0.52 4.27 6.47
C VAL A 120 0.62 3.57 7.17
N ARG A 121 0.77 3.81 8.47
CA ARG A 121 1.79 3.17 9.32
C ARG A 121 1.32 1.81 9.85
N PRO A 122 2.23 0.91 10.25
CA PRO A 122 1.86 -0.33 10.93
C PRO A 122 0.99 -0.08 12.16
N ASN A 123 0.02 -0.96 12.39
CA ASN A 123 -0.94 -0.91 13.50
C ASN A 123 -1.92 0.30 13.48
N SER A 124 -2.05 1.02 12.38
CA SER A 124 -3.00 2.14 12.23
C SER A 124 -4.28 1.78 11.46
N ALA A 125 -4.49 0.51 11.12
CA ALA A 125 -5.55 0.06 10.21
C ALA A 125 -6.98 0.49 10.61
N GLU A 126 -7.30 0.50 11.90
CA GLU A 126 -8.63 0.91 12.37
C GLU A 126 -8.86 2.40 12.14
N ILE A 127 -7.86 3.22 12.50
CA ILE A 127 -7.91 4.68 12.33
C ILE A 127 -7.96 5.03 10.86
N THR A 128 -7.12 4.38 10.06
CA THR A 128 -7.12 4.51 8.59
C THR A 128 -8.50 4.24 8.00
N ARG A 129 -9.19 3.18 8.45
CA ARG A 129 -10.53 2.85 7.99
C ARG A 129 -11.56 3.94 8.33
N ARG A 130 -11.53 4.45 9.57
CA ARG A 130 -12.42 5.53 10.02
C ARG A 130 -12.18 6.80 9.20
N LEU A 131 -10.92 7.19 9.05
CA LEU A 131 -10.52 8.38 8.31
C LEU A 131 -10.88 8.27 6.82
N ARG A 132 -10.62 7.13 6.19
CA ARG A 132 -11.00 6.85 4.81
C ARG A 132 -12.50 7.05 4.58
N ASN A 133 -13.33 6.52 5.48
CA ASN A 133 -14.78 6.65 5.36
C ASN A 133 -15.22 8.11 5.52
N ALA A 134 -14.62 8.85 6.46
CA ALA A 134 -14.92 10.27 6.68
C ALA A 134 -14.58 11.14 5.46
N ILE A 135 -13.42 10.90 4.84
CA ILE A 135 -12.95 11.64 3.65
C ILE A 135 -13.80 11.30 2.43
N ARG A 136 -14.03 10.00 2.16
CA ARG A 136 -14.83 9.56 1.01
C ARG A 136 -16.28 10.00 1.08
N ASN A 137 -16.88 10.02 2.27
CA ASN A 137 -18.25 10.50 2.45
C ASN A 137 -18.41 11.98 2.11
N ARG A 138 -17.32 12.75 2.10
CA ARG A 138 -17.31 14.16 1.66
C ARG A 138 -17.00 14.29 0.16
N GLY A 139 -16.81 13.20 -0.58
CA GLY A 139 -16.54 13.23 -2.01
C GLY A 139 -15.16 13.76 -2.37
N ILE A 140 -14.17 13.59 -1.48
CA ILE A 140 -12.77 13.94 -1.73
C ILE A 140 -12.05 12.69 -2.24
N ASP A 141 -11.24 12.86 -3.29
CA ASP A 141 -10.40 11.79 -3.82
C ASP A 141 -9.30 11.42 -2.82
N LEU A 142 -9.06 10.12 -2.69
CA LEU A 142 -8.20 9.59 -1.66
C LEU A 142 -7.23 8.54 -2.21
N GLY A 143 -5.94 8.82 -2.07
CA GLY A 143 -4.85 7.86 -2.22
C GLY A 143 -4.44 7.25 -0.88
N MET A 144 -3.83 6.08 -0.90
CA MET A 144 -3.24 5.45 0.28
C MET A 144 -1.89 4.85 -0.09
N GLU A 145 -0.90 5.09 0.75
CA GLU A 145 0.44 4.57 0.62
C GLU A 145 0.88 3.92 1.93
N LEU A 146 1.51 2.75 1.83
CA LEU A 146 1.98 2.02 3.02
C LEU A 146 3.38 2.51 3.38
N PHE A 147 3.55 2.90 4.63
CA PHE A 147 4.82 3.38 5.18
C PHE A 147 5.34 2.46 6.28
N GLY A 148 6.64 2.24 6.32
CA GLY A 148 7.31 1.51 7.39
C GLY A 148 7.22 2.25 8.73
N ALA A 149 7.36 1.51 9.86
CA ALA A 149 7.23 2.09 11.19
C ALA A 149 8.23 3.24 11.45
N ASN A 150 9.44 3.11 10.94
CA ASN A 150 10.56 4.07 11.15
C ASN A 150 10.91 4.87 9.88
N GLN A 151 10.10 4.78 8.85
CA GLN A 151 10.33 5.48 7.60
C GLN A 151 10.03 6.97 7.78
N GLU A 152 10.99 7.83 7.44
CA GLU A 152 10.82 9.27 7.51
C GLU A 152 10.06 9.78 6.28
N VAL A 153 9.12 10.68 6.51
CA VAL A 153 8.44 11.41 5.43
C VAL A 153 9.32 12.58 5.02
N MET A 154 9.75 12.57 3.78
CA MET A 154 10.50 13.69 3.20
C MET A 154 9.74 14.19 1.97
N PHE A 155 9.71 15.49 1.80
CA PHE A 155 9.10 16.13 0.64
C PHE A 155 10.18 16.60 -0.32
N LYS A 156 10.04 16.23 -1.58
CA LYS A 156 10.84 16.74 -2.68
C LYS A 156 9.89 17.26 -3.77
N ASP A 157 10.02 18.53 -4.10
CA ASP A 157 9.14 19.18 -5.09
C ASP A 157 7.63 19.05 -4.77
N GLY A 158 7.28 19.03 -3.46
CA GLY A 158 5.92 18.91 -2.97
C GLY A 158 5.35 17.47 -2.98
N MET A 159 6.14 16.48 -3.38
CA MET A 159 5.79 15.07 -3.32
C MET A 159 6.58 14.37 -2.21
N VAL A 160 5.97 13.34 -1.60
CA VAL A 160 6.69 12.49 -0.64
C VAL A 160 7.78 11.73 -1.38
N ALA A 161 9.02 11.93 -0.95
CA ALA A 161 10.18 11.20 -1.45
C ALA A 161 10.53 10.10 -0.44
N GLU A 162 10.66 8.88 -0.93
CA GLU A 162 11.15 7.77 -0.12
C GLU A 162 12.66 7.90 0.07
N LYS A 163 13.10 7.91 1.32
CA LYS A 163 14.51 7.71 1.63
C LYS A 163 14.76 6.21 1.64
N ALA A 164 15.43 5.70 0.61
CA ALA A 164 15.94 4.33 0.63
C ALA A 164 16.76 4.14 1.93
N GLY A 165 16.23 3.37 2.87
CA GLY A 165 16.94 3.00 4.09
C GLY A 165 18.24 2.29 3.70
N ARG A 166 19.37 2.73 4.30
CA ARG A 166 20.62 1.99 4.29
C ARG A 166 20.56 0.86 5.29
#